data_9be937ec2f60770034242d1e6bbab56e
#
_entry.id   9be937ec2f60770034242d1e6bbab56e
#
_cell.length_a   1.000
_cell.length_b   1.000
_cell.length_c   1.000
_cell.angle_alpha   90.00
_cell.angle_beta   90.00
_cell.angle_gamma   90.00
#
_symmetry.space_group_name_H-M   'P 1'
#
loop_
_entity.id
_entity.type
_entity.pdbx_description
1 polymer ?
#
loop_
_entity_poly.entity_id
_entity_poly.type
_entity_poly.pdbx_seq_one_letter_code
_entity_poly.pdbx_strand_id
1 'polypeptide(L)'
;YTAQTAADALPYGTYDVRETATNGSYLLTDGEPRTFEVRAGGEIVRASADGAALEFRDQVVRNDLELSKKSEADNAGLMVPFAIENAATGETHVLVTDRNGDASTASSWNRHSSDTNANDALLGHEGPIGAADMDPKAGIWFSLGEDGSSAPVDDSLAALPYGFYTMTELRCEANEGLELITRSFWIERDSTVAKAVWMGLDDQEGPRISTTAKDGADGDKDVSADAEAKVVDAVAHEG
;
A
#
# COMPACT_ATOMS: atom_id res chain seq x y z
N TYR A 1 18.89 -10.68 -13.10
CA TYR A 1 19.50 -10.38 -14.42
C TYR A 1 20.80 -11.13 -14.56
N THR A 2 21.19 -11.46 -15.79
CA THR A 2 22.46 -12.13 -16.09
C THR A 2 23.25 -11.29 -17.06
N ALA A 3 24.52 -11.01 -16.73
CA ALA A 3 25.46 -10.35 -17.63
C ALA A 3 26.53 -11.35 -18.07
N GLN A 4 26.92 -11.28 -19.33
CA GLN A 4 27.93 -12.14 -19.93
C GLN A 4 28.85 -11.31 -20.83
N THR A 5 30.16 -11.54 -20.75
CA THR A 5 31.10 -11.00 -21.74
C THR A 5 30.98 -11.75 -23.07
N ALA A 6 31.38 -11.13 -24.17
CA ALA A 6 31.57 -11.83 -25.42
C ALA A 6 32.59 -12.96 -25.27
N ALA A 7 32.52 -13.98 -26.12
CA ALA A 7 33.53 -15.05 -26.13
C ALA A 7 34.93 -14.46 -26.34
N ASP A 8 35.89 -14.93 -25.59
CA ASP A 8 37.30 -14.52 -25.63
C ASP A 8 37.54 -13.01 -25.39
N ALA A 9 36.60 -12.31 -24.70
CA ALA A 9 36.71 -10.87 -24.43
C ALA A 9 37.81 -10.53 -23.42
N LEU A 10 38.13 -11.44 -22.50
CA LEU A 10 39.12 -11.23 -21.43
C LEU A 10 40.40 -12.03 -21.74
N PRO A 11 41.57 -11.37 -21.83
CA PRO A 11 42.87 -12.04 -21.87
C PRO A 11 43.15 -12.88 -20.60
N TYR A 12 44.19 -13.68 -20.63
CA TYR A 12 44.68 -14.38 -19.41
C TYR A 12 45.03 -13.37 -18.34
N GLY A 13 44.56 -13.60 -17.13
CA GLY A 13 44.81 -12.71 -16.01
C GLY A 13 43.81 -12.86 -14.85
N THR A 14 44.06 -12.13 -13.81
CA THR A 14 43.18 -12.01 -12.65
C THR A 14 42.37 -10.75 -12.78
N TYR A 15 41.07 -10.84 -12.50
CA TYR A 15 40.08 -9.79 -12.65
C TYR A 15 39.23 -9.64 -11.38
N ASP A 16 38.89 -8.41 -11.08
CA ASP A 16 37.86 -8.08 -10.11
C ASP A 16 36.63 -7.58 -10.85
N VAL A 17 35.47 -8.14 -10.53
CA VAL A 17 34.17 -7.63 -10.97
C VAL A 17 33.42 -7.10 -9.77
N ARG A 18 32.79 -5.96 -9.94
CA ARG A 18 32.00 -5.31 -8.91
C ARG A 18 30.76 -4.69 -9.53
N GLU A 19 29.64 -4.81 -8.86
CA GLU A 19 28.48 -4.02 -9.17
C GLU A 19 28.69 -2.58 -8.74
N THR A 20 28.39 -1.62 -9.60
CA THR A 20 28.64 -0.19 -9.36
C THR A 20 27.36 0.63 -9.28
N ALA A 21 26.24 0.08 -9.73
CA ALA A 21 24.93 0.72 -9.66
C ALA A 21 23.84 -0.33 -9.85
N THR A 22 22.69 -0.10 -9.21
CA THR A 22 21.45 -0.82 -9.41
C THR A 22 20.48 0.00 -10.27
N ASN A 23 19.36 -0.59 -10.69
CA ASN A 23 18.22 0.21 -11.10
C ASN A 23 17.56 0.84 -9.84
N GLY A 24 16.66 1.81 -9.99
CA GLY A 24 16.08 2.57 -8.87
C GLY A 24 15.27 1.74 -7.86
N SER A 25 14.90 0.48 -8.22
CA SER A 25 14.11 -0.41 -7.37
C SER A 25 14.93 -1.26 -6.39
N TYR A 26 16.27 -1.20 -6.47
CA TYR A 26 17.17 -1.95 -5.58
C TYR A 26 18.20 -1.06 -4.90
N LEU A 27 18.57 -1.41 -3.68
CA LEU A 27 19.76 -0.90 -2.98
C LEU A 27 20.96 -1.72 -3.39
N LEU A 28 22.05 -1.05 -3.70
CA LEU A 28 23.36 -1.70 -3.87
C LEU A 28 23.87 -2.17 -2.52
N THR A 29 23.55 -3.40 -2.16
CA THR A 29 23.94 -4.00 -0.87
C THR A 29 25.13 -4.95 -1.01
N ASP A 30 25.41 -5.46 -2.21
CA ASP A 30 26.50 -6.39 -2.52
C ASP A 30 27.50 -5.76 -3.51
N GLY A 31 28.11 -4.65 -3.12
CA GLY A 31 29.11 -3.93 -3.93
C GLY A 31 30.57 -4.42 -3.76
N GLU A 32 30.80 -5.50 -2.98
CA GLU A 32 32.14 -6.03 -2.76
C GLU A 32 32.66 -6.73 -4.02
N PRO A 33 33.94 -6.51 -4.40
CA PRO A 33 34.53 -7.11 -5.57
C PRO A 33 34.57 -8.65 -5.47
N ARG A 34 34.27 -9.32 -6.58
CA ARG A 34 34.48 -10.75 -6.77
C ARG A 34 35.71 -10.95 -7.67
N THR A 35 36.74 -11.59 -7.13
CA THR A 35 37.98 -11.88 -7.87
C THR A 35 37.86 -13.21 -8.61
N PHE A 36 38.25 -13.23 -9.87
CA PHE A 36 38.33 -14.45 -10.66
C PHE A 36 39.56 -14.44 -11.58
N GLU A 37 39.93 -15.60 -12.13
CA GLU A 37 41.09 -15.75 -12.98
C GLU A 37 40.70 -16.44 -14.30
N VAL A 38 41.16 -15.87 -15.42
CA VAL A 38 41.04 -16.46 -16.76
C VAL A 38 42.35 -17.19 -17.08
N ARG A 39 42.29 -18.50 -17.25
CA ARG A 39 43.47 -19.40 -17.41
C ARG A 39 43.52 -20.07 -18.77
N ALA A 40 42.43 -20.15 -19.51
CA ALA A 40 42.35 -20.87 -20.80
C ALA A 40 41.45 -20.14 -21.80
N GLY A 41 41.76 -20.26 -23.08
CA GLY A 41 40.89 -19.75 -24.17
C GLY A 41 39.54 -20.50 -24.19
N GLY A 42 38.45 -19.74 -24.35
CA GLY A 42 37.08 -20.27 -24.32
C GLY A 42 36.55 -20.67 -22.94
N GLU A 43 37.30 -20.39 -21.89
CA GLU A 43 36.88 -20.69 -20.52
C GLU A 43 35.67 -19.81 -20.11
N ILE A 44 34.66 -20.44 -19.48
CA ILE A 44 33.59 -19.72 -18.79
C ILE A 44 33.91 -19.73 -17.31
N VAL A 45 34.36 -18.59 -16.81
CA VAL A 45 34.71 -18.43 -15.41
C VAL A 45 33.45 -18.18 -14.59
N ARG A 46 33.31 -18.91 -13.48
CA ARG A 46 32.24 -18.79 -12.50
C ARG A 46 32.80 -18.45 -11.13
N ALA A 47 32.04 -17.71 -10.32
CA ALA A 47 32.53 -17.05 -9.10
C ALA A 47 33.00 -17.96 -7.97
N SER A 48 32.60 -19.22 -7.94
CA SER A 48 32.92 -20.11 -6.84
C SER A 48 33.63 -21.37 -7.31
N ALA A 49 34.39 -22.02 -6.40
CA ALA A 49 35.10 -23.26 -6.67
C ALA A 49 34.17 -24.40 -7.05
N ASP A 50 32.91 -24.36 -6.71
CA ASP A 50 31.85 -25.28 -7.07
C ASP A 50 31.22 -25.02 -8.46
N GLY A 51 31.69 -23.96 -9.15
CA GLY A 51 31.21 -23.57 -10.48
C GLY A 51 29.93 -22.74 -10.51
N ALA A 52 29.46 -22.19 -9.37
CA ALA A 52 28.36 -21.23 -9.35
C ALA A 52 28.71 -19.94 -10.12
N ALA A 53 27.75 -19.30 -10.75
CA ALA A 53 27.93 -18.03 -11.41
C ALA A 53 28.32 -16.94 -10.40
N LEU A 54 29.02 -15.90 -10.86
CA LEU A 54 29.20 -14.66 -10.10
C LEU A 54 27.80 -14.10 -9.79
N GLU A 55 27.41 -14.14 -8.54
CA GLU A 55 26.08 -13.72 -8.09
C GLU A 55 26.24 -12.54 -7.13
N PHE A 56 25.58 -11.44 -7.48
CA PHE A 56 25.41 -10.28 -6.61
C PHE A 56 23.95 -10.25 -6.17
N ARG A 57 23.71 -9.94 -4.91
CA ARG A 57 22.36 -9.90 -4.33
C ARG A 57 22.12 -8.54 -3.72
N ASP A 58 21.18 -7.84 -4.30
CA ASP A 58 20.75 -6.54 -3.81
C ASP A 58 19.37 -6.63 -3.15
N GLN A 59 19.19 -5.76 -2.17
CA GLN A 59 17.92 -5.62 -1.48
C GLN A 59 16.95 -4.78 -2.32
N VAL A 60 15.72 -5.26 -2.46
CA VAL A 60 14.63 -4.42 -3.01
C VAL A 60 14.44 -3.20 -2.11
N VAL A 61 14.35 -2.01 -2.71
CA VAL A 61 13.97 -0.79 -1.99
C VAL A 61 12.64 -1.01 -1.29
N ARG A 62 12.58 -0.70 0.00
CA ARG A 62 11.36 -0.81 0.80
C ARG A 62 11.22 0.40 1.70
N ASN A 63 9.98 0.83 1.91
CA ASN A 63 9.66 1.90 2.86
C ASN A 63 8.31 1.64 3.52
N ASP A 64 7.94 2.53 4.42
CA ASP A 64 6.69 2.45 5.17
C ASP A 64 5.75 3.59 4.82
N LEU A 65 4.48 3.39 5.12
CA LEU A 65 3.43 4.37 5.09
C LEU A 65 3.03 4.73 6.53
N GLU A 66 2.89 6.02 6.80
CA GLU A 66 2.28 6.56 8.01
C GLU A 66 1.08 7.41 7.62
N LEU A 67 -0.03 7.24 8.30
CA LEU A 67 -1.23 8.02 8.03
C LEU A 67 -1.94 8.45 9.30
N SER A 68 -2.67 9.57 9.19
CA SER A 68 -3.58 10.05 10.23
C SER A 68 -4.92 10.41 9.61
N LYS A 69 -6.00 9.79 10.09
CA LYS A 69 -7.37 9.97 9.63
C LYS A 69 -8.19 10.73 10.67
N LYS A 70 -8.71 11.86 10.29
CA LYS A 70 -9.49 12.74 11.16
C LYS A 70 -10.87 13.03 10.58
N SER A 71 -11.82 13.30 11.44
CA SER A 71 -13.11 13.91 11.08
C SER A 71 -12.92 15.40 10.87
N GLU A 72 -13.40 15.95 9.76
CA GLU A 72 -13.36 17.40 9.52
C GLU A 72 -14.26 18.17 10.51
N ALA A 73 -15.34 17.53 10.98
CA ALA A 73 -16.33 18.18 11.83
C ALA A 73 -15.78 18.58 13.21
N ASP A 74 -14.96 17.73 13.83
CA ASP A 74 -14.49 17.90 15.21
C ASP A 74 -13.02 17.55 15.42
N ASN A 75 -12.30 17.23 14.34
CA ASN A 75 -10.91 16.80 14.36
C ASN A 75 -10.64 15.54 15.20
N ALA A 76 -11.69 14.73 15.47
CA ALA A 76 -11.55 13.46 16.14
C ALA A 76 -10.87 12.43 15.26
N GLY A 77 -10.04 11.56 15.86
CA GLY A 77 -9.47 10.42 15.16
C GLY A 77 -10.54 9.40 14.81
N LEU A 78 -10.47 8.82 13.62
CA LEU A 78 -11.40 7.80 13.15
C LEU A 78 -10.68 6.47 12.94
N MET A 79 -11.21 5.41 13.57
CA MET A 79 -10.74 4.05 13.34
C MET A 79 -11.43 3.49 12.09
N VAL A 80 -10.69 3.46 10.98
CA VAL A 80 -11.19 3.07 9.66
C VAL A 80 -10.21 2.16 8.93
N PRO A 81 -10.68 1.24 8.06
CA PRO A 81 -9.84 0.37 7.27
C PRO A 81 -9.52 0.98 5.90
N PHE A 82 -8.28 0.79 5.44
CA PHE A 82 -7.79 1.19 4.12
C PHE A 82 -7.25 -0.01 3.37
N ALA A 83 -7.80 -0.32 2.21
CA ALA A 83 -7.20 -1.25 1.26
C ALA A 83 -6.04 -0.55 0.54
N ILE A 84 -4.85 -1.13 0.58
CA ILE A 84 -3.65 -0.66 -0.08
C ILE A 84 -3.29 -1.67 -1.16
N GLU A 85 -3.25 -1.24 -2.41
CA GLU A 85 -2.95 -2.07 -3.58
C GLU A 85 -1.67 -1.61 -4.25
N ASN A 86 -0.75 -2.53 -4.53
CA ASN A 86 0.37 -2.30 -5.43
C ASN A 86 -0.09 -2.43 -6.87
N ALA A 87 -0.01 -1.34 -7.64
CA ALA A 87 -0.57 -1.29 -9.00
C ALA A 87 0.14 -2.23 -10.00
N ALA A 88 1.40 -2.59 -9.77
CA ALA A 88 2.16 -3.47 -10.65
C ALA A 88 1.90 -4.95 -10.38
N THR A 89 1.75 -5.33 -9.11
CA THR A 89 1.60 -6.75 -8.70
C THR A 89 0.14 -7.13 -8.45
N GLY A 90 -0.73 -6.15 -8.17
CA GLY A 90 -2.10 -6.38 -7.70
C GLY A 90 -2.20 -6.90 -6.27
N GLU A 91 -1.06 -7.02 -5.56
CA GLU A 91 -1.06 -7.40 -4.14
C GLU A 91 -1.78 -6.33 -3.33
N THR A 92 -2.75 -6.75 -2.51
CA THR A 92 -3.63 -5.84 -1.75
C THR A 92 -3.73 -6.31 -0.31
N HIS A 93 -3.50 -5.38 0.62
CA HIS A 93 -3.63 -5.63 2.06
C HIS A 93 -4.38 -4.50 2.75
N VAL A 94 -4.99 -4.78 3.90
CA VAL A 94 -5.80 -3.82 4.65
C VAL A 94 -5.08 -3.33 5.89
N LEU A 95 -4.82 -2.01 5.96
CA LEU A 95 -4.31 -1.29 7.12
C LEU A 95 -5.48 -0.64 7.86
N VAL A 96 -5.54 -0.79 9.18
CA VAL A 96 -6.58 -0.18 10.03
C VAL A 96 -5.94 0.89 10.92
N THR A 97 -6.56 2.08 10.95
CA THR A 97 -6.16 3.14 11.89
C THR A 97 -6.60 2.80 13.32
N ASP A 98 -5.87 3.27 14.31
CA ASP A 98 -6.26 3.15 15.71
C ASP A 98 -7.40 4.13 16.10
N ARG A 99 -7.78 4.16 17.36
CA ARG A 99 -8.83 5.08 17.87
C ARG A 99 -8.44 6.55 17.84
N ASN A 100 -7.15 6.87 17.68
CA ASN A 100 -6.66 8.23 17.48
C ASN A 100 -6.66 8.63 16.01
N GLY A 101 -7.01 7.69 15.13
CA GLY A 101 -6.98 7.83 13.68
C GLY A 101 -5.60 7.61 13.07
N ASP A 102 -4.62 7.12 13.83
CA ASP A 102 -3.25 6.95 13.37
C ASP A 102 -2.97 5.51 12.99
N ALA A 103 -2.16 5.31 11.95
CA ALA A 103 -1.64 4.00 11.56
C ALA A 103 -0.26 4.13 10.92
N SER A 104 0.53 3.06 11.00
CA SER A 104 1.79 2.92 10.30
C SER A 104 1.99 1.47 9.87
N THR A 105 2.63 1.27 8.71
CA THR A 105 3.05 -0.06 8.26
C THR A 105 4.37 -0.49 8.87
N ALA A 106 5.08 0.41 9.56
CA ALA A 106 6.38 0.12 10.15
C ALA A 106 6.32 -0.95 11.25
N SER A 107 7.27 -1.87 11.25
CA SER A 107 7.37 -2.93 12.26
C SER A 107 7.55 -2.41 13.70
N SER A 108 8.02 -1.16 13.85
CA SER A 108 8.08 -0.47 15.15
C SER A 108 6.71 -0.04 15.67
N TRP A 109 5.71 0.10 14.80
CA TRP A 109 4.31 0.34 15.16
C TRP A 109 3.61 -0.98 15.50
N ASN A 110 3.56 -1.89 14.54
CA ASN A 110 3.11 -3.26 14.69
C ASN A 110 4.07 -4.19 13.95
N ARG A 111 4.56 -5.24 14.62
CA ARG A 111 5.44 -6.22 13.96
C ARG A 111 4.74 -6.81 12.75
N HIS A 112 5.42 -6.86 11.61
CA HIS A 112 4.87 -7.48 10.40
C HIS A 112 4.50 -8.95 10.61
N SER A 113 5.25 -9.65 11.47
CA SER A 113 5.03 -11.06 11.83
C SER A 113 3.88 -11.30 12.79
N SER A 114 3.26 -10.23 13.36
CA SER A 114 2.13 -10.36 14.28
C SER A 114 0.82 -10.30 13.51
N ASP A 115 0.10 -11.42 13.44
CA ASP A 115 -1.19 -11.52 12.73
C ASP A 115 -1.12 -10.89 11.33
N THR A 116 -0.05 -11.24 10.59
CA THR A 116 0.29 -10.67 9.29
C THR A 116 -0.92 -10.63 8.36
N ASN A 117 -1.27 -9.42 7.92
CA ASN A 117 -2.37 -9.18 6.96
C ASN A 117 -3.75 -9.70 7.43
N ALA A 118 -3.98 -9.84 8.74
CA ALA A 118 -5.24 -10.40 9.26
C ALA A 118 -6.46 -9.59 8.84
N ASN A 119 -6.32 -8.28 8.64
CA ASN A 119 -7.41 -7.41 8.19
C ASN A 119 -7.81 -7.62 6.71
N ASP A 120 -7.10 -8.45 5.94
CA ASP A 120 -7.50 -8.77 4.55
C ASP A 120 -8.85 -9.50 4.50
N ALA A 121 -9.29 -10.09 5.60
CA ALA A 121 -10.65 -10.63 5.75
C ALA A 121 -11.75 -9.56 5.55
N LEU A 122 -11.41 -8.27 5.65
CA LEU A 122 -12.33 -7.15 5.42
C LEU A 122 -12.53 -6.82 3.92
N LEU A 123 -11.65 -7.33 3.04
CA LEU A 123 -11.79 -7.15 1.60
C LEU A 123 -13.06 -7.86 1.12
N GLY A 124 -13.93 -7.13 0.41
CA GLY A 124 -15.19 -7.65 -0.08
C GLY A 124 -16.29 -7.83 0.98
N HIS A 125 -16.12 -7.27 2.17
CA HIS A 125 -17.14 -7.27 3.22
C HIS A 125 -18.44 -6.62 2.70
N GLU A 126 -19.58 -7.27 2.91
CA GLU A 126 -20.88 -6.73 2.55
C GLU A 126 -21.40 -5.79 3.65
N GLY A 127 -21.66 -4.53 3.29
CA GLY A 127 -22.13 -3.49 4.21
C GLY A 127 -21.03 -2.82 5.02
N PRO A 128 -21.36 -1.93 5.98
CA PRO A 128 -20.40 -1.26 6.82
C PRO A 128 -19.65 -2.23 7.74
N ILE A 129 -18.33 -2.10 7.79
CA ILE A 129 -17.45 -2.91 8.66
C ILE A 129 -17.61 -2.43 10.11
N GLY A 130 -17.88 -3.36 11.04
CA GLY A 130 -17.98 -3.08 12.46
C GLY A 130 -16.62 -2.89 13.14
N ALA A 131 -16.57 -2.07 14.20
CA ALA A 131 -15.34 -1.85 14.95
C ALA A 131 -14.76 -3.15 15.56
N ALA A 132 -15.60 -4.16 15.82
CA ALA A 132 -15.16 -5.44 16.38
C ALA A 132 -14.46 -6.35 15.37
N ASP A 133 -14.65 -6.10 14.07
CA ASP A 133 -14.06 -6.89 12.98
C ASP A 133 -12.68 -6.36 12.56
N MET A 134 -12.29 -5.19 13.06
CA MET A 134 -11.05 -4.49 12.73
C MET A 134 -9.98 -4.72 13.79
N ASP A 135 -8.76 -5.08 13.37
CA ASP A 135 -7.59 -5.16 14.25
C ASP A 135 -6.54 -4.10 13.89
N PRO A 136 -6.49 -2.97 14.64
CA PRO A 136 -5.47 -1.93 14.43
C PRO A 136 -4.05 -2.36 14.86
N LYS A 137 -3.88 -3.59 15.37
CA LYS A 137 -2.58 -4.13 15.80
C LYS A 137 -2.04 -5.20 14.85
N ALA A 138 -2.80 -5.62 13.85
CA ALA A 138 -2.32 -6.56 12.85
C ALA A 138 -1.13 -5.96 12.10
N GLY A 139 -0.09 -6.76 11.91
CA GLY A 139 1.05 -6.43 11.06
C GLY A 139 0.65 -6.44 9.59
N ILE A 140 1.31 -5.61 8.79
CA ILE A 140 1.12 -5.58 7.34
C ILE A 140 2.43 -5.91 6.62
N TRP A 141 2.36 -6.69 5.53
CA TRP A 141 3.51 -7.06 4.75
C TRP A 141 3.15 -7.30 3.29
N PHE A 142 3.83 -6.60 2.40
CA PHE A 142 3.78 -6.83 0.96
C PHE A 142 4.95 -7.72 0.55
N SER A 143 4.65 -8.86 -0.01
CA SER A 143 5.63 -9.89 -0.36
C SER A 143 6.17 -9.78 -1.78
N LEU A 144 5.37 -9.23 -2.71
CA LEU A 144 5.67 -9.24 -4.14
C LEU A 144 6.41 -7.97 -4.59
N GLY A 145 7.57 -8.16 -5.24
CA GLY A 145 8.25 -7.10 -5.97
C GLY A 145 7.74 -6.99 -7.41
N GLU A 146 7.89 -5.82 -8.04
CA GLU A 146 7.50 -5.59 -9.45
C GLU A 146 8.23 -6.52 -10.45
N ASP A 147 9.38 -7.06 -10.08
CA ASP A 147 10.16 -8.02 -10.86
C ASP A 147 9.65 -9.46 -10.74
N GLY A 148 8.57 -9.69 -9.99
CA GLY A 148 8.02 -11.02 -9.71
C GLY A 148 8.74 -11.76 -8.58
N SER A 149 9.67 -11.11 -7.87
CA SER A 149 10.27 -11.67 -6.67
C SER A 149 9.26 -11.74 -5.53
N SER A 150 9.51 -12.65 -4.57
CA SER A 150 8.71 -12.75 -3.35
C SER A 150 9.65 -12.79 -2.15
N ALA A 151 9.33 -11.97 -1.13
CA ALA A 151 10.08 -11.90 0.11
C ALA A 151 9.22 -12.42 1.28
N PRO A 152 9.75 -13.30 2.14
CA PRO A 152 9.08 -13.69 3.37
C PRO A 152 8.95 -12.48 4.30
N VAL A 153 8.01 -12.58 5.26
CA VAL A 153 7.83 -11.56 6.31
C VAL A 153 9.14 -11.35 7.06
N ASP A 154 9.56 -10.09 7.18
CA ASP A 154 10.78 -9.70 7.87
C ASP A 154 10.56 -8.40 8.67
N ASP A 155 10.58 -8.49 10.00
CA ASP A 155 10.41 -7.35 10.91
C ASP A 155 11.57 -6.35 10.89
N SER A 156 12.69 -6.68 10.26
CA SER A 156 13.86 -5.79 10.11
C SER A 156 13.81 -4.90 8.86
N LEU A 157 12.91 -5.17 7.94
CA LEU A 157 12.68 -4.41 6.71
C LEU A 157 11.40 -3.58 6.81
N ALA A 158 11.25 -2.57 5.96
CA ALA A 158 10.00 -1.86 5.79
C ALA A 158 8.96 -2.68 5.01
N ALA A 159 7.66 -2.42 5.23
CA ALA A 159 6.58 -3.28 4.77
C ALA A 159 6.34 -3.25 3.25
N LEU A 160 6.49 -2.07 2.60
CA LEU A 160 6.11 -1.86 1.20
C LEU A 160 7.33 -1.86 0.29
N PRO A 161 7.45 -2.79 -0.69
CA PRO A 161 8.50 -2.74 -1.70
C PRO A 161 8.35 -1.52 -2.64
N TYR A 162 9.40 -1.23 -3.41
CA TYR A 162 9.36 -0.23 -4.48
C TYR A 162 8.10 -0.42 -5.35
N GLY A 163 7.42 0.67 -5.67
CA GLY A 163 6.25 0.63 -6.53
C GLY A 163 5.27 1.78 -6.33
N PHE A 164 4.26 1.80 -7.20
CA PHE A 164 3.14 2.71 -7.14
C PHE A 164 1.96 2.05 -6.44
N TYR A 165 1.38 2.74 -5.47
CA TYR A 165 0.30 2.24 -4.64
C TYR A 165 -0.94 3.11 -4.73
N THR A 166 -2.09 2.47 -4.65
CA THR A 166 -3.38 3.12 -4.43
C THR A 166 -3.94 2.66 -3.10
N MET A 167 -4.31 3.61 -2.26
CA MET A 167 -4.96 3.39 -0.97
C MET A 167 -6.41 3.86 -1.07
N THR A 168 -7.36 2.98 -0.74
CA THR A 168 -8.80 3.26 -0.78
C THR A 168 -9.42 2.96 0.58
N GLU A 169 -10.11 3.94 1.13
CA GLU A 169 -10.87 3.78 2.38
C GLU A 169 -12.05 2.82 2.17
N LEU A 170 -12.24 1.88 3.08
CA LEU A 170 -13.37 0.96 3.06
C LEU A 170 -14.51 1.48 3.94
N ARG A 171 -15.76 1.16 3.54
CA ARG A 171 -16.95 1.57 4.29
C ARG A 171 -17.00 0.84 5.64
N CYS A 172 -17.08 1.60 6.74
CA CYS A 172 -17.25 1.09 8.09
C CYS A 172 -18.24 1.96 8.88
N GLU A 173 -18.59 1.54 10.10
CA GLU A 173 -19.53 2.29 10.95
C GLU A 173 -19.02 3.72 11.26
N ALA A 174 -17.70 3.90 11.44
CA ALA A 174 -17.10 5.19 11.81
C ALA A 174 -17.14 6.23 10.68
N ASN A 175 -17.23 5.80 9.41
CA ASN A 175 -17.29 6.69 8.25
C ASN A 175 -18.63 6.59 7.50
N GLU A 176 -19.68 6.12 8.16
CA GLU A 176 -21.02 6.07 7.58
C GLU A 176 -21.52 7.48 7.25
N GLY A 177 -22.00 7.67 6.02
CA GLY A 177 -22.45 8.98 5.52
C GLY A 177 -21.34 9.94 5.09
N LEU A 178 -20.08 9.59 5.28
CA LEU A 178 -18.94 10.38 4.82
C LEU A 178 -18.46 9.93 3.44
N GLU A 179 -17.76 10.78 2.70
CA GLU A 179 -17.16 10.43 1.42
C GLU A 179 -15.92 9.57 1.64
N LEU A 180 -15.79 8.46 0.88
CA LEU A 180 -14.62 7.58 0.98
C LEU A 180 -13.41 8.18 0.26
N ILE A 181 -12.27 8.14 0.91
CA ILE A 181 -11.02 8.71 0.41
C ILE A 181 -10.27 7.67 -0.43
N THR A 182 -9.78 8.10 -1.59
CA THR A 182 -8.78 7.37 -2.38
C THR A 182 -7.56 8.26 -2.59
N ARG A 183 -6.37 7.73 -2.35
CA ARG A 183 -5.08 8.40 -2.56
C ARG A 183 -4.08 7.45 -3.17
N SER A 184 -3.15 8.01 -3.94
CA SER A 184 -2.04 7.25 -4.52
C SER A 184 -0.70 7.81 -4.07
N PHE A 185 0.31 6.95 -4.01
CA PHE A 185 1.66 7.31 -3.58
C PHE A 185 2.71 6.38 -4.19
N TRP A 186 3.96 6.80 -4.12
CA TRP A 186 5.10 6.02 -4.54
C TRP A 186 5.97 5.61 -3.36
N ILE A 187 6.50 4.40 -3.42
CA ILE A 187 7.64 3.95 -2.65
C ILE A 187 8.84 3.94 -3.60
N GLU A 188 9.68 4.98 -3.54
CA GLU A 188 10.83 5.17 -4.45
C GLU A 188 12.17 5.16 -3.73
N ARG A 189 12.16 5.31 -2.41
CA ARG A 189 13.35 5.43 -1.59
C ARG A 189 13.26 4.54 -0.38
N ASP A 190 14.36 3.85 -0.10
CA ASP A 190 14.45 2.92 1.02
C ASP A 190 14.36 3.62 2.38
N SER A 191 13.80 2.91 3.37
CA SER A 191 13.63 3.39 4.74
C SER A 191 14.96 3.72 5.44
N THR A 192 16.08 3.16 4.98
CA THR A 192 17.42 3.48 5.52
C THR A 192 17.91 4.88 5.13
N VAL A 193 17.33 5.48 4.07
CA VAL A 193 17.75 6.79 3.53
C VAL A 193 16.62 7.80 3.45
N ALA A 194 15.39 7.39 3.68
CA ALA A 194 14.19 8.25 3.64
C ALA A 194 13.23 7.90 4.79
N LYS A 195 12.45 8.88 5.21
CA LYS A 195 11.34 8.65 6.14
C LYS A 195 10.20 7.91 5.44
N ALA A 196 9.32 7.30 6.23
CA ALA A 196 8.04 6.77 5.75
C ALA A 196 7.24 7.83 4.95
N VAL A 197 6.46 7.37 3.99
CA VAL A 197 5.50 8.24 3.30
C VAL A 197 4.41 8.61 4.29
N TRP A 198 4.17 9.92 4.49
CA TRP A 198 3.16 10.38 5.44
C TRP A 198 1.94 10.95 4.73
N MET A 199 0.73 10.63 5.22
CA MET A 199 -0.54 11.14 4.73
C MET A 199 -1.44 11.64 5.85
N GLY A 200 -1.88 12.91 5.77
CA GLY A 200 -3.02 13.42 6.53
C GLY A 200 -4.30 13.29 5.71
N LEU A 201 -5.34 12.74 6.30
CA LEU A 201 -6.61 12.46 5.65
C LEU A 201 -7.75 13.05 6.50
N ASP A 202 -8.50 13.99 5.92
CA ASP A 202 -9.66 14.58 6.54
C ASP A 202 -10.92 14.13 5.80
N ASP A 203 -11.94 13.70 6.55
CA ASP A 203 -13.22 13.33 5.99
C ASP A 203 -14.08 14.56 5.69
N GLN A 204 -14.75 14.53 4.55
CA GLN A 204 -15.77 15.49 4.20
C GLN A 204 -17.16 14.84 4.31
N GLU A 205 -18.17 15.60 4.72
CA GLU A 205 -19.55 15.15 4.61
C GLU A 205 -19.89 14.97 3.13
N GLY A 206 -20.37 13.77 2.79
CA GLY A 206 -20.88 13.49 1.44
C GLY A 206 -22.09 14.36 1.12
N PRO A 207 -22.40 14.59 -0.15
CA PRO A 207 -23.58 15.33 -0.56
C PRO A 207 -24.84 14.72 0.04
N ARG A 208 -25.64 15.53 0.75
CA ARG A 208 -26.90 15.09 1.33
C ARG A 208 -28.05 15.45 0.41
N ILE A 209 -28.89 14.47 0.09
CA ILE A 209 -30.14 14.69 -0.63
C ILE A 209 -31.28 14.39 0.34
N SER A 210 -32.13 15.36 0.60
CA SER A 210 -33.36 15.13 1.33
C SER A 210 -34.57 15.44 0.47
N THR A 211 -35.61 14.63 0.60
CA THR A 211 -36.90 14.87 -0.05
C THR A 211 -37.98 15.08 0.99
N THR A 212 -38.91 15.98 0.72
CA THR A 212 -40.03 16.22 1.58
C THR A 212 -41.28 16.31 0.71
N ALA A 213 -42.11 15.28 0.80
CA ALA A 213 -43.42 15.28 0.17
C ALA A 213 -44.40 16.13 0.99
N LYS A 214 -45.15 17.00 0.31
CA LYS A 214 -46.17 17.88 0.92
C LYS A 214 -47.40 17.88 0.08
N ASP A 215 -48.56 18.15 0.73
CA ASP A 215 -49.79 18.46 0.01
C ASP A 215 -49.58 19.71 -0.86
N GLY A 216 -49.93 19.62 -2.14
CA GLY A 216 -49.80 20.72 -3.08
C GLY A 216 -50.81 21.86 -2.87
N ALA A 217 -51.81 21.63 -2.04
CA ALA A 217 -52.89 22.60 -1.76
C ALA A 217 -52.54 23.56 -0.60
N ASP A 218 -52.02 23.03 0.51
CA ASP A 218 -51.70 23.86 1.72
C ASP A 218 -50.28 23.72 2.20
N GLY A 219 -49.49 22.79 1.65
CA GLY A 219 -48.06 22.64 1.93
C GLY A 219 -47.75 21.89 3.22
N ASP A 220 -48.74 21.26 3.86
CA ASP A 220 -48.50 20.41 5.03
C ASP A 220 -48.09 18.98 4.64
N LYS A 221 -47.93 18.09 5.62
CA LYS A 221 -47.53 16.68 5.39
C LYS A 221 -48.74 15.72 5.33
N ASP A 222 -49.92 16.20 5.59
CA ASP A 222 -51.15 15.41 5.61
C ASP A 222 -51.94 15.60 4.32
N VAL A 223 -51.90 14.58 3.42
CA VAL A 223 -52.62 14.62 2.15
C VAL A 223 -53.99 14.01 2.34
N SER A 224 -55.07 14.78 2.04
CA SER A 224 -56.43 14.26 2.04
C SER A 224 -56.65 13.29 0.89
N ALA A 225 -57.31 12.16 1.17
CA ALA A 225 -57.57 11.10 0.19
C ALA A 225 -58.76 11.43 -0.74
N ASP A 226 -58.71 12.55 -1.46
CA ASP A 226 -59.69 12.90 -2.47
C ASP A 226 -59.11 12.82 -3.90
N ALA A 227 -59.98 12.83 -4.90
CA ALA A 227 -59.60 12.56 -6.29
C ALA A 227 -58.74 13.71 -6.93
N GLU A 228 -58.58 14.84 -6.25
CA GLU A 228 -57.85 16.02 -6.74
C GLU A 228 -56.58 16.31 -5.93
N ALA A 229 -56.21 15.43 -4.96
CA ALA A 229 -55.03 15.59 -4.14
C ALA A 229 -53.74 15.66 -5.00
N LYS A 230 -52.91 16.68 -4.78
CA LYS A 230 -51.63 16.86 -5.43
C LYS A 230 -50.53 16.72 -4.39
N VAL A 231 -49.59 15.84 -4.63
CA VAL A 231 -48.37 15.72 -3.83
C VAL A 231 -47.22 16.46 -4.54
N VAL A 232 -46.56 17.35 -3.85
CA VAL A 232 -45.37 18.02 -4.33
C VAL A 232 -44.19 17.50 -3.53
N ASP A 233 -43.20 16.92 -4.20
CA ASP A 233 -41.94 16.49 -3.59
C ASP A 233 -40.87 17.56 -3.83
N ALA A 234 -40.36 18.11 -2.75
CA ALA A 234 -39.26 19.06 -2.80
C ALA A 234 -37.95 18.34 -2.49
N VAL A 235 -37.04 18.35 -3.46
CA VAL A 235 -35.68 17.80 -3.30
C VAL A 235 -34.75 18.92 -2.91
N ALA A 236 -34.15 18.81 -1.72
CA ALA A 236 -33.04 19.69 -1.30
C ALA A 236 -31.72 18.94 -1.48
N HIS A 237 -30.74 19.60 -2.07
CA HIS A 237 -29.36 19.13 -2.24
C HIS A 237 -28.44 20.10 -1.47
N GLU A 238 -27.67 19.54 -0.55
CA GLU A 238 -26.57 20.22 0.13
C GLU A 238 -25.27 19.50 -0.26
N GLY A 239 -24.31 20.22 -0.84
CA GLY A 239 -23.03 19.72 -1.26
C GLY A 239 -21.95 20.75 -1.16
#